data_25cbc2f60e3267e17db798a8eb91cfae
#
_entry.id   25cbc2f60e3267e17db798a8eb91cfae
#
_cell.length_a   1.000
_cell.length_b   1.000
_cell.length_c   1.000
_cell.angle_alpha   90.00
_cell.angle_beta   90.00
_cell.angle_gamma   90.00
#
_symmetry.space_group_name_H-M   'P 1'
#
loop_
_entity.id
_entity.type
_entity.pdbx_description
1 polymer ?
#
loop_
_entity_poly.entity_id
_entity_poly.type
_entity_poly.pdbx_seq_one_letter_code
_entity_poly.pdbx_strand_id
1 'polypeptide(L)'
;MEYRIEHDSMGNIEVEADKYFGAQTARSLSNFKIGTEKIPLEVIRAFAYLKAACATTNNELGKLSKEKADIINAVCKEILEGKLDEHFPLSVWQTGSGTQSNMNVNEVITNRGNELAGKRLLHPNDDVNMSQSSNDTFPAAMHIAALIEIHDKLLPSLHELILAFKKLEEENAGIVKSGRTHLQDATPIAFSQEISGWRASLENDCNQISNSLEFIGKLALGATAVGTGLNCPKGFDSAVAKNISKLTGKEFITDGNKFHALTSKSELSFVHGSLSSLATDLMKIANDIRWLSSGPRCGLGEIFIPENEPGSSIMPGKVNPTQCESMTMVCVQVMSNNVAVNMASSQGNFELNVFMPVLIHNFLQSVRLLSDGMDSFRVHCVCGIKANRQKMHENLHNSLMLVTAISPYIGYESAAKVAKLAHKENISLKEAALKLDLMTEEAFDKVFKPEEMV
;
A
#
# COMPACT_ATOMS: atom_id res chain seq x y z
N MET A 1 32.91 20.29 -13.93
CA MET A 1 32.82 19.31 -12.85
C MET A 1 34.22 18.82 -12.58
N GLU A 2 34.63 18.70 -11.33
CA GLU A 2 35.88 18.07 -10.95
C GLU A 2 35.66 16.61 -10.74
N TYR A 3 36.68 15.78 -11.10
CA TYR A 3 36.63 14.33 -10.96
C TYR A 3 37.78 13.86 -10.06
N ARG A 4 37.55 12.78 -9.34
CA ARG A 4 38.57 12.02 -8.63
C ARG A 4 38.67 10.60 -9.19
N ILE A 5 39.82 9.98 -9.02
CA ILE A 5 40.05 8.60 -9.43
C ILE A 5 39.69 7.66 -8.27
N GLU A 6 38.74 6.77 -8.52
CA GLU A 6 38.39 5.66 -7.64
C GLU A 6 38.90 4.35 -8.23
N HIS A 7 39.07 3.33 -7.41
CA HIS A 7 39.63 2.04 -7.81
C HIS A 7 38.82 0.88 -7.27
N ASP A 8 38.61 -0.15 -8.12
CA ASP A 8 38.08 -1.45 -7.73
C ASP A 8 38.91 -2.58 -8.39
N SER A 9 38.47 -3.84 -8.25
CA SER A 9 39.15 -5.00 -8.84
C SER A 9 39.25 -4.98 -10.37
N MET A 10 38.49 -4.10 -11.05
CA MET A 10 38.52 -3.94 -12.51
C MET A 10 39.42 -2.76 -12.96
N GLY A 11 40.02 -2.02 -12.00
CA GLY A 11 40.90 -0.91 -12.26
C GLY A 11 40.31 0.46 -11.93
N ASN A 12 40.96 1.51 -12.44
CA ASN A 12 40.60 2.89 -12.16
C ASN A 12 39.37 3.34 -12.95
N ILE A 13 38.57 4.24 -12.34
CA ILE A 13 37.45 4.92 -12.98
C ILE A 13 37.33 6.33 -12.40
N GLU A 14 36.90 7.30 -13.22
CA GLU A 14 36.60 8.65 -12.80
C GLU A 14 35.22 8.72 -12.11
N VAL A 15 35.16 9.43 -10.99
CA VAL A 15 33.93 9.70 -10.22
C VAL A 15 33.87 11.20 -9.94
N GLU A 16 32.68 11.79 -9.99
CA GLU A 16 32.47 13.19 -9.64
C GLU A 16 33.01 13.46 -8.22
N ALA A 17 33.83 14.52 -8.08
CA ALA A 17 34.58 14.77 -6.83
C ALA A 17 33.69 15.10 -5.63
N ASP A 18 32.49 15.65 -5.86
CA ASP A 18 31.48 16.00 -4.86
C ASP A 18 30.61 14.82 -4.40
N LYS A 19 30.72 13.65 -5.04
CA LYS A 19 29.91 12.47 -4.70
C LYS A 19 30.67 11.52 -3.77
N TYR A 20 29.94 10.94 -2.79
CA TYR A 20 30.52 9.93 -1.88
C TYR A 20 30.48 8.52 -2.44
N PHE A 21 29.72 8.23 -3.51
CA PHE A 21 29.80 6.92 -4.13
C PHE A 21 31.16 6.68 -4.82
N GLY A 22 31.51 5.42 -5.03
CA GLY A 22 32.83 5.03 -5.54
C GLY A 22 32.78 4.35 -6.92
N ALA A 23 33.80 3.51 -7.17
CA ALA A 23 34.05 2.88 -8.47
C ALA A 23 32.91 1.97 -8.93
N GLN A 24 32.40 1.11 -8.07
CA GLN A 24 31.34 0.15 -8.46
C GLN A 24 30.03 0.86 -8.81
N THR A 25 29.66 1.89 -8.08
CA THR A 25 28.50 2.74 -8.41
C THR A 25 28.68 3.45 -9.75
N ALA A 26 29.85 4.04 -10.01
CA ALA A 26 30.14 4.71 -11.28
C ALA A 26 30.04 3.74 -12.47
N ARG A 27 30.54 2.49 -12.34
CA ARG A 27 30.39 1.46 -13.37
C ARG A 27 28.91 1.10 -13.60
N SER A 28 28.15 0.95 -12.53
CA SER A 28 26.71 0.66 -12.61
C SER A 28 25.97 1.77 -13.37
N LEU A 29 26.24 3.05 -13.06
CA LEU A 29 25.67 4.19 -13.77
C LEU A 29 26.00 4.21 -15.26
N SER A 30 27.21 3.77 -15.62
CA SER A 30 27.63 3.66 -17.01
C SER A 30 26.94 2.52 -17.74
N ASN A 31 26.79 1.37 -17.07
CA ASN A 31 26.31 0.12 -17.69
C ASN A 31 24.78 0.03 -17.77
N PHE A 32 24.04 0.64 -16.82
CA PHE A 32 22.58 0.47 -16.70
C PHE A 32 21.84 1.80 -16.91
N LYS A 33 22.01 2.40 -18.08
CA LYS A 33 21.25 3.60 -18.52
C LYS A 33 19.87 3.18 -19.04
N ILE A 34 19.05 2.61 -18.15
CA ILE A 34 17.76 2.00 -18.49
C ILE A 34 16.69 2.66 -17.63
N GLY A 35 15.63 3.18 -18.26
CA GLY A 35 14.50 3.82 -17.58
C GLY A 35 14.88 5.05 -16.76
N THR A 36 13.96 5.50 -15.95
CA THR A 36 14.14 6.65 -15.04
C THR A 36 13.99 6.26 -13.58
N GLU A 37 13.50 5.04 -13.33
CA GLU A 37 13.21 4.52 -12.01
C GLU A 37 14.50 4.30 -11.22
N LYS A 38 14.57 4.91 -10.05
CA LYS A 38 15.67 4.75 -9.10
C LYS A 38 15.30 3.75 -8.01
N ILE A 39 16.34 3.15 -7.41
CA ILE A 39 16.13 2.37 -6.18
C ILE A 39 15.42 3.26 -5.16
N PRO A 40 14.31 2.80 -4.57
CA PRO A 40 13.57 3.57 -3.59
C PRO A 40 14.43 3.97 -2.40
N LEU A 41 14.32 5.22 -1.95
CA LEU A 41 15.09 5.71 -0.80
C LEU A 41 14.73 4.95 0.48
N GLU A 42 13.54 4.37 0.57
CA GLU A 42 13.12 3.49 1.66
C GLU A 42 14.06 2.26 1.78
N VAL A 43 14.51 1.70 0.66
CA VAL A 43 15.52 0.63 0.64
C VAL A 43 16.87 1.15 1.13
N ILE A 44 17.25 2.36 0.76
CA ILE A 44 18.50 3.00 1.22
C ILE A 44 18.45 3.25 2.75
N ARG A 45 17.30 3.73 3.26
CA ARG A 45 17.08 3.85 4.72
C ARG A 45 17.17 2.49 5.43
N ALA A 46 16.57 1.45 4.83
CA ALA A 46 16.66 0.09 5.35
C ALA A 46 18.11 -0.42 5.39
N PHE A 47 18.89 -0.14 4.35
CA PHE A 47 20.33 -0.41 4.38
C PHE A 47 21.06 0.35 5.49
N ALA A 48 20.72 1.60 5.76
CA ALA A 48 21.34 2.35 6.85
C ALA A 48 21.09 1.70 8.21
N TYR A 49 19.86 1.27 8.50
CA TYR A 49 19.55 0.47 9.71
C TYR A 49 20.35 -0.84 9.74
N LEU A 50 20.38 -1.55 8.63
CA LEU A 50 21.11 -2.82 8.50
C LEU A 50 22.61 -2.62 8.73
N LYS A 51 23.25 -1.66 8.07
CA LYS A 51 24.68 -1.41 8.18
C LYS A 51 25.08 -0.95 9.59
N ALA A 52 24.28 -0.10 10.22
CA ALA A 52 24.47 0.30 11.61
C ALA A 52 24.37 -0.91 12.56
N ALA A 53 23.38 -1.76 12.38
CA ALA A 53 23.23 -2.98 13.17
C ALA A 53 24.39 -3.96 12.95
N CYS A 54 24.84 -4.14 11.69
CA CYS A 54 25.99 -4.99 11.37
C CYS A 54 27.28 -4.46 12.01
N ALA A 55 27.56 -3.16 11.94
CA ALA A 55 28.74 -2.56 12.56
C ALA A 55 28.72 -2.73 14.08
N THR A 56 27.58 -2.47 14.70
CA THR A 56 27.38 -2.68 16.15
C THR A 56 27.60 -4.13 16.54
N THR A 57 26.98 -5.08 15.81
CA THR A 57 27.11 -6.52 16.07
C THR A 57 28.56 -7.01 15.88
N ASN A 58 29.24 -6.57 14.80
CA ASN A 58 30.64 -6.95 14.58
C ASN A 58 31.57 -6.37 15.69
N ASN A 59 31.26 -5.20 16.22
CA ASN A 59 31.98 -4.64 17.37
C ASN A 59 31.72 -5.48 18.65
N GLU A 60 30.46 -5.80 18.95
CA GLU A 60 30.08 -6.66 20.09
C GLU A 60 30.74 -8.05 20.04
N LEU A 61 30.94 -8.58 18.83
CA LEU A 61 31.63 -9.87 18.59
C LEU A 61 33.16 -9.73 18.48
N GLY A 62 33.73 -8.54 18.71
CA GLY A 62 35.17 -8.29 18.69
C GLY A 62 35.79 -8.39 17.29
N LYS A 63 35.01 -8.27 16.21
CA LYS A 63 35.49 -8.32 14.83
C LYS A 63 35.79 -6.94 14.24
N LEU A 64 35.07 -5.91 14.65
CA LEU A 64 35.25 -4.52 14.21
C LEU A 64 35.63 -3.64 15.41
N SER A 65 36.60 -2.74 15.24
CA SER A 65 36.97 -1.82 16.29
C SER A 65 35.85 -0.82 16.61
N LYS A 66 35.81 -0.34 17.85
CA LYS A 66 34.79 0.64 18.27
C LYS A 66 34.85 1.93 17.42
N GLU A 67 36.07 2.44 17.13
CA GLU A 67 36.26 3.63 16.29
C GLU A 67 35.59 3.49 14.93
N LYS A 68 35.78 2.35 14.26
CA LYS A 68 35.16 2.07 12.96
C LYS A 68 33.64 1.93 13.06
N ALA A 69 33.14 1.22 14.06
CA ALA A 69 31.71 1.05 14.28
C ALA A 69 31.02 2.39 14.57
N ASP A 70 31.62 3.25 15.40
CA ASP A 70 31.07 4.57 15.74
C ASP A 70 30.96 5.46 14.49
N ILE A 71 31.98 5.45 13.60
CA ILE A 71 31.96 6.23 12.35
C ILE A 71 30.91 5.68 11.38
N ILE A 72 30.81 4.36 11.20
CA ILE A 72 29.76 3.74 10.34
C ILE A 72 28.38 4.15 10.85
N ASN A 73 28.14 4.07 12.17
CA ASN A 73 26.86 4.47 12.76
C ASN A 73 26.56 5.96 12.57
N ALA A 74 27.58 6.84 12.64
CA ALA A 74 27.40 8.27 12.41
C ALA A 74 26.94 8.55 10.98
N VAL A 75 27.56 7.92 9.97
CA VAL A 75 27.16 8.08 8.56
C VAL A 75 25.78 7.46 8.30
N CYS A 76 25.48 6.28 8.86
CA CYS A 76 24.15 5.68 8.76
C CYS A 76 23.06 6.63 9.30
N LYS A 77 23.34 7.35 10.38
CA LYS A 77 22.42 8.37 10.90
C LYS A 77 22.23 9.52 9.90
N GLU A 78 23.29 10.02 9.23
CA GLU A 78 23.15 11.03 8.17
C GLU A 78 22.27 10.52 7.00
N ILE A 79 22.41 9.25 6.61
CA ILE A 79 21.57 8.61 5.59
C ILE A 79 20.10 8.60 6.06
N LEU A 80 19.82 8.18 7.29
CA LEU A 80 18.46 8.15 7.83
C LEU A 80 17.82 9.55 7.90
N GLU A 81 18.61 10.58 8.15
CA GLU A 81 18.17 11.98 8.17
C GLU A 81 17.99 12.60 6.77
N GLY A 82 18.30 11.88 5.69
CA GLY A 82 18.13 12.34 4.31
C GLY A 82 19.25 13.25 3.80
N LYS A 83 20.32 13.41 4.55
CA LYS A 83 21.43 14.34 4.20
C LYS A 83 22.27 13.87 3.02
N LEU A 84 22.20 12.58 2.67
CA LEU A 84 23.05 11.94 1.66
C LEU A 84 22.25 11.37 0.47
N ASP A 85 20.99 11.74 0.29
CA ASP A 85 20.07 11.13 -0.71
C ASP A 85 20.59 11.23 -2.14
N GLU A 86 21.27 12.33 -2.51
CA GLU A 86 21.82 12.54 -3.84
C GLU A 86 22.99 11.62 -4.20
N HIS A 87 23.52 10.88 -3.23
CA HIS A 87 24.60 9.92 -3.42
C HIS A 87 24.12 8.49 -3.75
N PHE A 88 22.79 8.29 -3.93
CA PHE A 88 22.18 7.00 -4.24
C PHE A 88 21.43 7.03 -5.59
N PRO A 89 22.15 7.21 -6.72
CA PRO A 89 21.55 7.48 -8.02
C PRO A 89 21.17 6.23 -8.83
N LEU A 90 21.37 5.02 -8.31
CA LEU A 90 21.28 3.79 -9.09
C LEU A 90 19.87 3.49 -9.59
N SER A 91 19.80 2.96 -10.83
CA SER A 91 18.57 2.50 -11.43
C SER A 91 18.05 1.21 -10.77
N VAL A 92 16.73 1.03 -10.78
CA VAL A 92 16.08 -0.26 -10.48
C VAL A 92 16.55 -1.36 -11.44
N TRP A 93 16.80 -1.00 -12.71
CA TRP A 93 17.20 -1.91 -13.79
C TRP A 93 18.71 -2.20 -13.76
N GLN A 94 19.21 -2.61 -12.59
CA GLN A 94 20.59 -3.01 -12.33
C GLN A 94 20.70 -4.54 -12.22
N THR A 95 21.80 -5.06 -11.68
CA THR A 95 21.90 -6.50 -11.38
C THR A 95 20.78 -6.94 -10.44
N GLY A 96 20.16 -8.06 -10.78
CA GLY A 96 18.97 -8.54 -10.08
C GLY A 96 19.18 -8.97 -8.61
N SER A 97 20.43 -9.17 -8.20
CA SER A 97 20.81 -9.43 -6.80
C SER A 97 20.89 -8.16 -5.93
N GLY A 98 20.85 -6.96 -6.53
CA GLY A 98 21.02 -5.70 -5.83
C GLY A 98 22.46 -5.41 -5.36
N THR A 99 23.44 -6.13 -5.89
CA THR A 99 24.85 -5.97 -5.47
C THR A 99 25.34 -4.53 -5.63
N GLN A 100 25.00 -3.86 -6.73
CA GLN A 100 25.42 -2.47 -6.91
C GLN A 100 24.83 -1.55 -5.87
N SER A 101 23.58 -1.75 -5.45
CA SER A 101 22.98 -0.95 -4.36
C SER A 101 23.65 -1.18 -3.02
N ASN A 102 23.96 -2.45 -2.67
CA ASN A 102 24.73 -2.75 -1.48
C ASN A 102 26.10 -2.06 -1.50
N MET A 103 26.79 -2.12 -2.65
CA MET A 103 28.10 -1.48 -2.80
C MET A 103 27.99 0.04 -2.81
N ASN A 104 26.96 0.63 -3.41
CA ASN A 104 26.71 2.07 -3.36
C ASN A 104 26.61 2.56 -1.90
N VAL A 105 25.83 1.85 -1.06
CA VAL A 105 25.74 2.18 0.36
C VAL A 105 27.10 2.00 1.06
N ASN A 106 27.82 0.91 0.80
CA ASN A 106 29.15 0.68 1.37
C ASN A 106 30.14 1.77 1.00
N GLU A 107 30.16 2.18 -0.28
CA GLU A 107 31.04 3.23 -0.79
C GLU A 107 30.73 4.59 -0.18
N VAL A 108 29.43 4.96 -0.09
CA VAL A 108 29.00 6.23 0.54
C VAL A 108 29.37 6.26 2.02
N ILE A 109 29.11 5.17 2.76
CA ILE A 109 29.49 5.08 4.18
C ILE A 109 31.01 5.18 4.35
N THR A 110 31.77 4.53 3.48
CA THR A 110 33.25 4.54 3.55
C THR A 110 33.81 5.94 3.28
N ASN A 111 33.41 6.56 2.17
CA ASN A 111 33.98 7.84 1.76
C ASN A 111 33.57 8.97 2.71
N ARG A 112 32.29 9.05 3.09
CA ARG A 112 31.84 10.01 4.10
C ARG A 112 32.45 9.75 5.47
N GLY A 113 32.57 8.47 5.86
CA GLY A 113 33.19 8.08 7.14
C GLY A 113 34.68 8.42 7.19
N ASN A 114 35.43 8.25 6.12
CA ASN A 114 36.83 8.63 6.01
C ASN A 114 37.00 10.16 6.06
N GLU A 115 36.09 10.92 5.47
CA GLU A 115 36.06 12.37 5.59
C GLU A 115 35.82 12.81 7.04
N LEU A 116 34.82 12.25 7.72
CA LEU A 116 34.55 12.54 9.14
C LEU A 116 35.72 12.18 10.06
N ALA A 117 36.43 11.09 9.76
CA ALA A 117 37.61 10.66 10.51
C ALA A 117 38.86 11.50 10.22
N GLY A 118 38.89 12.32 9.12
CA GLY A 118 40.05 13.04 8.66
C GLY A 118 41.21 12.13 8.21
N LYS A 119 40.99 10.86 8.00
CA LYS A 119 41.96 9.83 7.58
C LYS A 119 41.29 8.68 6.88
N ARG A 120 42.05 7.89 6.11
CA ARG A 120 41.56 6.64 5.51
C ARG A 120 41.42 5.57 6.61
N LEU A 121 40.24 5.48 7.21
CA LEU A 121 39.90 4.58 8.32
C LEU A 121 39.14 3.36 7.86
N LEU A 122 38.18 3.53 6.96
CA LEU A 122 37.23 2.50 6.51
C LEU A 122 37.57 1.99 5.11
N HIS A 123 37.24 0.72 4.88
CA HIS A 123 37.21 0.07 3.57
C HIS A 123 35.80 -0.49 3.29
N PRO A 124 35.24 -0.33 2.08
CA PRO A 124 33.84 -0.71 1.79
C PRO A 124 33.56 -2.19 1.94
N ASN A 125 34.50 -3.05 1.58
CA ASN A 125 34.34 -4.51 1.68
C ASN A 125 34.76 -5.07 3.04
N ASP A 126 35.94 -4.62 3.53
CA ASP A 126 36.55 -5.25 4.72
C ASP A 126 35.89 -4.79 6.03
N ASP A 127 35.38 -3.56 6.08
CA ASP A 127 34.81 -2.96 7.29
C ASP A 127 33.28 -2.82 7.19
N VAL A 128 32.77 -2.10 6.19
CA VAL A 128 31.33 -1.81 6.07
C VAL A 128 30.52 -3.04 5.68
N ASN A 129 31.10 -3.93 4.86
CA ASN A 129 30.47 -5.19 4.43
C ASN A 129 30.91 -6.41 5.26
N MET A 130 31.63 -6.20 6.37
CA MET A 130 32.11 -7.28 7.23
C MET A 130 30.99 -8.23 7.66
N SER A 131 31.22 -9.56 7.55
CA SER A 131 30.27 -10.64 7.87
C SER A 131 29.03 -10.69 6.99
N GLN A 132 29.03 -10.04 5.83
CA GLN A 132 27.88 -9.89 4.95
C GLN A 132 28.20 -10.29 3.50
N SER A 133 27.13 -10.50 2.72
CA SER A 133 27.14 -10.53 1.27
C SER A 133 25.99 -9.63 0.76
N SER A 134 26.09 -9.11 -0.47
CA SER A 134 24.92 -8.48 -1.11
C SER A 134 23.74 -9.44 -1.23
N ASN A 135 24.01 -10.74 -1.29
CA ASN A 135 22.98 -11.76 -1.43
C ASN A 135 22.07 -11.89 -0.19
N ASP A 136 22.59 -11.63 1.02
CA ASP A 136 21.79 -11.62 2.23
C ASP A 136 21.39 -10.23 2.71
N THR A 137 22.16 -9.18 2.37
CA THR A 137 21.84 -7.80 2.78
C THR A 137 20.70 -7.20 1.97
N PHE A 138 20.66 -7.39 0.65
CA PHE A 138 19.62 -6.79 -0.17
C PHE A 138 18.22 -7.36 0.17
N PRO A 139 17.98 -8.68 0.25
CA PRO A 139 16.69 -9.19 0.68
C PRO A 139 16.33 -8.80 2.12
N ALA A 140 17.31 -8.69 3.03
CA ALA A 140 17.06 -8.17 4.36
C ALA A 140 16.63 -6.70 4.33
N ALA A 141 17.27 -5.85 3.53
CA ALA A 141 16.87 -4.45 3.33
C ALA A 141 15.46 -4.34 2.72
N MET A 142 15.08 -5.25 1.81
CA MET A 142 13.72 -5.33 1.26
C MET A 142 12.68 -5.57 2.38
N HIS A 143 12.92 -6.55 3.24
CA HIS A 143 12.02 -6.88 4.35
C HIS A 143 11.94 -5.74 5.37
N ILE A 144 13.07 -5.12 5.72
CA ILE A 144 13.10 -3.99 6.65
C ILE A 144 12.30 -2.80 6.07
N ALA A 145 12.55 -2.44 4.80
CA ALA A 145 11.84 -1.35 4.14
C ALA A 145 10.33 -1.62 4.07
N ALA A 146 9.94 -2.81 3.62
CA ALA A 146 8.53 -3.20 3.49
C ALA A 146 7.79 -3.13 4.83
N LEU A 147 8.37 -3.69 5.91
CA LEU A 147 7.75 -3.72 7.22
C LEU A 147 7.62 -2.31 7.81
N ILE A 148 8.66 -1.48 7.72
CA ILE A 148 8.64 -0.11 8.23
C ILE A 148 7.58 0.72 7.50
N GLU A 149 7.57 0.71 6.17
CA GLU A 149 6.65 1.52 5.37
C GLU A 149 5.18 1.11 5.56
N ILE A 150 4.89 -0.18 5.65
CA ILE A 150 3.53 -0.64 5.95
C ILE A 150 3.11 -0.19 7.35
N HIS A 151 3.95 -0.41 8.36
CA HIS A 151 3.60 -0.13 9.74
C HIS A 151 3.50 1.37 10.03
N ASP A 152 4.41 2.19 9.49
CA ASP A 152 4.53 3.60 9.86
C ASP A 152 3.76 4.55 8.91
N LYS A 153 3.36 4.08 7.72
CA LYS A 153 2.60 4.89 6.75
C LYS A 153 1.26 4.26 6.36
N LEU A 154 1.27 3.03 5.84
CA LEU A 154 0.07 2.42 5.28
C LEU A 154 -1.00 2.17 6.34
N LEU A 155 -0.66 1.48 7.43
CA LEU A 155 -1.62 1.16 8.48
C LEU A 155 -2.19 2.40 9.16
N PRO A 156 -1.42 3.46 9.48
CA PRO A 156 -1.98 4.71 9.97
C PRO A 156 -2.97 5.36 9.00
N SER A 157 -2.62 5.48 7.69
CA SER A 157 -3.54 6.05 6.70
C SER A 157 -4.83 5.24 6.55
N LEU A 158 -4.73 3.90 6.56
CA LEU A 158 -5.88 3.00 6.53
C LEU A 158 -6.76 3.16 7.79
N HIS A 159 -6.15 3.25 8.96
CA HIS A 159 -6.87 3.45 10.22
C HIS A 159 -7.64 4.77 10.24
N GLU A 160 -7.01 5.86 9.80
CA GLU A 160 -7.66 7.16 9.68
C GLU A 160 -8.84 7.15 8.70
N LEU A 161 -8.73 6.42 7.59
CA LEU A 161 -9.83 6.24 6.63
C LEU A 161 -10.99 5.45 7.26
N ILE A 162 -10.71 4.38 8.00
CA ILE A 162 -11.71 3.60 8.75
C ILE A 162 -12.45 4.49 9.74
N LEU A 163 -11.74 5.34 10.50
CA LEU A 163 -12.35 6.28 11.44
C LEU A 163 -13.25 7.31 10.75
N ALA A 164 -12.84 7.77 9.56
CA ALA A 164 -13.66 8.69 8.76
C ALA A 164 -14.97 8.04 8.30
N PHE A 165 -14.93 6.78 7.83
CA PHE A 165 -16.15 6.03 7.50
C PHE A 165 -17.02 5.75 8.72
N LYS A 166 -16.43 5.42 9.86
CA LYS A 166 -17.18 5.25 11.12
C LYS A 166 -17.95 6.51 11.50
N LYS A 167 -17.31 7.66 11.42
CA LYS A 167 -17.97 8.94 11.67
C LYS A 167 -19.08 9.21 10.65
N LEU A 168 -18.84 8.96 9.36
CA LEU A 168 -19.84 9.12 8.31
C LEU A 168 -21.06 8.20 8.54
N GLU A 169 -20.85 6.96 8.99
CA GLU A 169 -21.89 6.00 9.36
C GLU A 169 -22.76 6.55 10.50
N GLU A 170 -22.14 7.05 11.57
CA GLU A 170 -22.84 7.62 12.74
C GLU A 170 -23.66 8.86 12.35
N GLU A 171 -23.14 9.76 11.54
CA GLU A 171 -23.81 10.98 11.08
C GLU A 171 -25.00 10.71 10.14
N ASN A 172 -25.07 9.53 9.52
CA ASN A 172 -26.12 9.14 8.58
C ASN A 172 -27.07 8.07 9.13
N ALA A 173 -27.07 7.83 10.44
CA ALA A 173 -27.99 6.91 11.09
C ALA A 173 -29.44 7.31 10.83
N GLY A 174 -30.31 6.33 10.58
CA GLY A 174 -31.75 6.51 10.36
C GLY A 174 -32.16 7.09 9.01
N ILE A 175 -31.22 7.29 8.07
CA ILE A 175 -31.55 7.66 6.69
C ILE A 175 -31.81 6.40 5.89
N VAL A 176 -33.06 6.15 5.47
CA VAL A 176 -33.44 4.99 4.66
C VAL A 176 -33.44 5.38 3.17
N LYS A 177 -32.91 4.49 2.35
CA LYS A 177 -32.80 4.65 0.89
C LYS A 177 -33.13 3.34 0.18
N SER A 178 -33.31 3.38 -1.15
CA SER A 178 -33.39 2.18 -1.97
C SER A 178 -32.03 1.45 -1.97
N GLY A 179 -32.03 0.17 -1.60
CA GLY A 179 -30.90 -0.70 -1.86
C GLY A 179 -30.78 -1.02 -3.36
N ARG A 180 -29.60 -1.45 -3.81
CA ARG A 180 -29.38 -1.87 -5.20
C ARG A 180 -28.55 -3.14 -5.27
N THR A 181 -29.03 -4.09 -6.09
CA THR A 181 -28.26 -5.26 -6.51
C THR A 181 -28.29 -5.31 -8.04
N HIS A 182 -27.20 -5.66 -8.69
CA HIS A 182 -27.06 -5.62 -10.15
C HIS A 182 -27.31 -4.21 -10.76
N LEU A 183 -27.12 -3.15 -9.99
CA LEU A 183 -27.52 -1.76 -10.30
C LEU A 183 -29.04 -1.59 -10.51
N GLN A 184 -29.86 -2.57 -10.12
CA GLN A 184 -31.32 -2.50 -10.14
C GLN A 184 -31.83 -2.20 -8.73
N ASP A 185 -33.00 -1.57 -8.66
CA ASP A 185 -33.69 -1.29 -7.40
C ASP A 185 -33.93 -2.58 -6.61
N ALA A 186 -33.66 -2.53 -5.32
CA ALA A 186 -33.87 -3.62 -4.39
C ALA A 186 -34.67 -3.15 -3.15
N THR A 187 -34.70 -3.99 -2.13
CA THR A 187 -35.35 -3.65 -0.85
C THR A 187 -34.67 -2.47 -0.16
N PRO A 188 -35.37 -1.78 0.75
CA PRO A 188 -34.78 -0.67 1.52
C PRO A 188 -33.54 -1.08 2.31
N ILE A 189 -32.64 -0.12 2.50
CA ILE A 189 -31.45 -0.21 3.34
C ILE A 189 -31.24 1.13 4.05
N ALA A 190 -30.69 1.15 5.25
CA ALA A 190 -30.20 2.39 5.84
C ALA A 190 -28.88 2.81 5.18
N PHE A 191 -28.69 4.09 4.91
CA PHE A 191 -27.45 4.60 4.34
C PHE A 191 -26.25 4.31 5.25
N SER A 192 -26.46 4.36 6.57
CA SER A 192 -25.45 3.94 7.55
C SER A 192 -25.07 2.45 7.41
N GLN A 193 -26.00 1.57 7.04
CA GLN A 193 -25.70 0.14 6.80
C GLN A 193 -24.82 -0.03 5.55
N GLU A 194 -25.08 0.73 4.48
CA GLU A 194 -24.25 0.74 3.27
C GLU A 194 -22.81 1.21 3.61
N ILE A 195 -22.66 2.29 4.36
CA ILE A 195 -21.37 2.81 4.84
C ILE A 195 -20.68 1.80 5.77
N SER A 196 -21.41 1.12 6.63
CA SER A 196 -20.86 0.09 7.53
C SER A 196 -20.22 -1.07 6.74
N GLY A 197 -20.80 -1.42 5.58
CA GLY A 197 -20.22 -2.41 4.68
C GLY A 197 -18.86 -1.97 4.12
N TRP A 198 -18.74 -0.70 3.71
CA TRP A 198 -17.44 -0.14 3.27
C TRP A 198 -16.40 -0.15 4.39
N ARG A 199 -16.79 0.29 5.58
CA ARG A 199 -15.91 0.30 6.76
C ARG A 199 -15.44 -1.11 7.13
N ALA A 200 -16.35 -2.07 7.17
CA ALA A 200 -16.03 -3.46 7.54
C ALA A 200 -15.05 -4.13 6.56
N SER A 201 -15.14 -3.83 5.26
CA SER A 201 -14.15 -4.28 4.27
C SER A 201 -12.75 -3.79 4.63
N LEU A 202 -12.59 -2.49 4.90
CA LEU A 202 -11.31 -1.89 5.27
C LEU A 202 -10.75 -2.41 6.61
N GLU A 203 -11.62 -2.67 7.60
CA GLU A 203 -11.23 -3.30 8.87
C GLU A 203 -10.70 -4.71 8.66
N ASN A 204 -11.32 -5.49 7.78
CA ASN A 204 -10.85 -6.82 7.41
C ASN A 204 -9.48 -6.76 6.69
N ASP A 205 -9.32 -5.83 5.75
CA ASP A 205 -8.04 -5.62 5.06
C ASP A 205 -6.93 -5.20 6.04
N CYS A 206 -7.23 -4.31 6.99
CA CYS A 206 -6.29 -3.91 8.05
C CYS A 206 -5.82 -5.13 8.86
N ASN A 207 -6.74 -6.03 9.23
CA ASN A 207 -6.41 -7.26 9.95
C ASN A 207 -5.58 -8.23 9.08
N GLN A 208 -5.92 -8.40 7.81
CA GLN A 208 -5.17 -9.26 6.89
C GLN A 208 -3.73 -8.76 6.70
N ILE A 209 -3.55 -7.46 6.46
CA ILE A 209 -2.24 -6.83 6.32
C ILE A 209 -1.45 -7.02 7.62
N SER A 210 -2.01 -6.65 8.77
CA SER A 210 -1.33 -6.74 10.07
C SER A 210 -0.86 -8.16 10.38
N ASN A 211 -1.72 -9.16 10.15
CA ASN A 211 -1.38 -10.57 10.36
C ASN A 211 -0.30 -11.10 9.39
N SER A 212 -0.16 -10.47 8.23
CA SER A 212 0.86 -10.88 7.25
C SER A 212 2.26 -10.37 7.56
N LEU A 213 2.41 -9.36 8.44
CA LEU A 213 3.70 -8.72 8.70
C LEU A 213 4.73 -9.63 9.39
N GLU A 214 4.30 -10.63 10.15
CA GLU A 214 5.20 -11.60 10.79
C GLU A 214 6.11 -12.32 9.78
N PHE A 215 5.63 -12.52 8.55
CA PHE A 215 6.40 -13.22 7.51
C PHE A 215 7.59 -12.39 7.02
N ILE A 216 7.44 -11.07 6.91
CA ILE A 216 8.53 -10.16 6.48
C ILE A 216 9.40 -9.67 7.65
N GLY A 217 9.09 -10.03 8.88
CA GLY A 217 9.96 -9.82 10.04
C GLY A 217 11.19 -10.75 10.09
N LYS A 218 11.28 -11.76 9.20
CA LYS A 218 12.36 -12.75 9.14
C LYS A 218 13.46 -12.29 8.19
N LEU A 219 14.73 -12.30 8.65
CA LEU A 219 15.86 -11.74 7.90
C LEU A 219 16.84 -12.80 7.40
N ALA A 220 17.30 -12.63 6.17
CA ALA A 220 18.32 -13.47 5.53
C ALA A 220 19.73 -13.25 6.07
N LEU A 221 19.99 -12.17 6.82
CA LEU A 221 21.33 -11.83 7.34
C LEU A 221 22.02 -12.99 8.05
N GLY A 222 23.30 -13.15 7.80
CA GLY A 222 24.10 -14.27 8.26
C GLY A 222 24.14 -15.44 7.28
N ALA A 223 23.33 -15.41 6.19
CA ALA A 223 23.39 -16.40 5.10
C ALA A 223 24.67 -16.28 4.27
N THR A 224 25.17 -15.08 4.13
CA THR A 224 26.26 -14.68 3.23
C THR A 224 26.01 -15.07 1.76
N ALA A 225 26.94 -15.72 1.08
CA ALA A 225 26.88 -15.91 -0.37
C ALA A 225 25.76 -16.86 -0.86
N VAL A 226 25.62 -18.02 -0.21
CA VAL A 226 24.74 -19.13 -0.65
C VAL A 226 23.90 -19.76 0.48
N GLY A 227 23.89 -19.17 1.67
CA GLY A 227 23.10 -19.67 2.81
C GLY A 227 23.92 -20.42 3.87
N THR A 228 25.18 -20.70 3.61
CA THR A 228 26.05 -21.47 4.52
C THR A 228 26.69 -20.64 5.64
N GLY A 229 26.58 -19.30 5.56
CA GLY A 229 27.19 -18.41 6.55
C GLY A 229 28.72 -18.33 6.47
N LEU A 230 29.30 -18.58 5.28
CA LEU A 230 30.75 -18.50 5.08
C LEU A 230 31.29 -17.13 5.50
N ASN A 231 32.33 -17.12 6.35
CA ASN A 231 32.97 -15.93 6.94
C ASN A 231 32.07 -15.12 7.89
N CYS A 232 30.90 -15.64 8.28
CA CYS A 232 30.02 -15.03 9.27
C CYS A 232 30.33 -15.60 10.66
N PRO A 233 30.55 -14.77 11.69
CA PRO A 233 30.76 -15.27 13.05
C PRO A 233 29.51 -15.96 13.60
N LYS A 234 29.71 -16.99 14.43
CA LYS A 234 28.58 -17.68 15.07
C LYS A 234 27.77 -16.72 15.94
N GLY A 235 26.44 -16.73 15.76
CA GLY A 235 25.51 -15.88 16.50
C GLY A 235 25.34 -14.47 15.94
N PHE A 236 26.05 -14.12 14.87
CA PHE A 236 25.89 -12.83 14.19
C PHE A 236 24.46 -12.60 13.70
N ASP A 237 23.86 -13.61 13.07
CA ASP A 237 22.52 -13.56 12.50
C ASP A 237 21.43 -13.16 13.51
N SER A 238 21.44 -13.80 14.68
CA SER A 238 20.49 -13.50 15.77
C SER A 238 20.79 -12.16 16.44
N ALA A 239 22.07 -11.82 16.61
CA ALA A 239 22.47 -10.55 17.23
C ALA A 239 22.15 -9.35 16.34
N VAL A 240 22.40 -9.45 15.02
CA VAL A 240 22.10 -8.37 14.08
C VAL A 240 20.60 -8.14 13.95
N ALA A 241 19.77 -9.18 13.90
CA ALA A 241 18.31 -9.05 13.89
C ALA A 241 17.81 -8.30 15.14
N LYS A 242 18.35 -8.65 16.32
CA LYS A 242 18.04 -7.95 17.57
C LYS A 242 18.46 -6.48 17.55
N ASN A 243 19.62 -6.17 16.98
CA ASN A 243 20.09 -4.78 16.86
C ASN A 243 19.24 -3.98 15.85
N ILE A 244 18.80 -4.58 14.73
CA ILE A 244 17.84 -3.97 13.81
C ILE A 244 16.52 -3.70 14.54
N SER A 245 16.01 -4.64 15.31
CA SER A 245 14.77 -4.45 16.10
C SER A 245 14.89 -3.26 17.07
N LYS A 246 16.04 -3.11 17.75
CA LYS A 246 16.27 -1.96 18.65
C LYS A 246 16.29 -0.62 17.90
N LEU A 247 16.92 -0.58 16.72
CA LEU A 247 17.07 0.65 15.93
C LEU A 247 15.76 1.10 15.29
N THR A 248 14.93 0.15 14.86
CA THR A 248 13.69 0.43 14.13
C THR A 248 12.45 0.49 15.04
N GLY A 249 12.53 -0.07 16.26
CA GLY A 249 11.36 -0.26 17.12
C GLY A 249 10.36 -1.30 16.60
N LYS A 250 10.76 -2.12 15.60
CA LYS A 250 9.95 -3.20 15.01
C LYS A 250 10.58 -4.54 15.33
N GLU A 251 9.79 -5.60 15.35
CA GLU A 251 10.29 -6.94 15.62
C GLU A 251 10.91 -7.57 14.37
N PHE A 252 12.19 -7.91 14.43
CA PHE A 252 12.90 -8.69 13.43
C PHE A 252 13.61 -9.86 14.07
N ILE A 253 13.55 -11.01 13.41
CA ILE A 253 14.22 -12.24 13.83
C ILE A 253 15.06 -12.79 12.68
N THR A 254 16.01 -13.66 13.01
CA THR A 254 16.75 -14.38 11.99
C THR A 254 15.87 -15.46 11.35
N ASP A 255 15.92 -15.59 10.00
CA ASP A 255 15.21 -16.68 9.32
C ASP A 255 15.84 -18.03 9.72
N GLY A 256 14.99 -19.02 10.00
CA GLY A 256 15.40 -20.35 10.40
C GLY A 256 16.03 -21.19 9.27
N ASN A 257 15.79 -20.82 8.01
CA ASN A 257 16.37 -21.46 6.84
C ASN A 257 16.99 -20.43 5.89
N LYS A 258 18.30 -20.27 5.98
CA LYS A 258 19.04 -19.27 5.19
C LYS A 258 19.02 -19.56 3.68
N PHE A 259 18.89 -20.81 3.26
CA PHE A 259 18.78 -21.18 1.84
C PHE A 259 17.45 -20.71 1.26
N HIS A 260 16.36 -20.89 2.00
CA HIS A 260 15.05 -20.35 1.65
C HIS A 260 15.08 -18.81 1.59
N ALA A 261 15.63 -18.14 2.61
CA ALA A 261 15.65 -16.69 2.72
C ALA A 261 16.37 -15.98 1.56
N LEU A 262 17.39 -16.62 0.94
CA LEU A 262 18.08 -16.09 -0.24
C LEU A 262 17.28 -16.27 -1.53
N THR A 263 16.59 -17.39 -1.67
CA THR A 263 15.97 -17.80 -2.95
C THR A 263 14.50 -17.46 -3.04
N SER A 264 13.72 -17.70 -2.00
CA SER A 264 12.29 -17.39 -1.97
C SER A 264 12.04 -15.91 -1.67
N LYS A 265 11.01 -15.39 -2.27
CA LYS A 265 10.43 -14.06 -1.97
C LYS A 265 8.92 -14.19 -1.75
N SER A 266 8.48 -15.40 -1.36
CA SER A 266 7.08 -15.74 -1.16
C SER A 266 6.43 -14.89 -0.06
N GLU A 267 7.20 -14.49 0.96
CA GLU A 267 6.73 -13.63 2.05
C GLU A 267 6.30 -12.25 1.52
N LEU A 268 7.15 -11.62 0.72
CA LEU A 268 6.82 -10.34 0.08
C LEU A 268 5.66 -10.48 -0.90
N SER A 269 5.60 -11.58 -1.67
CA SER A 269 4.48 -11.88 -2.56
C SER A 269 3.16 -12.03 -1.78
N PHE A 270 3.18 -12.74 -0.65
CA PHE A 270 2.00 -12.95 0.20
C PHE A 270 1.51 -11.63 0.82
N VAL A 271 2.43 -10.83 1.39
CA VAL A 271 2.08 -9.52 1.95
C VAL A 271 1.55 -8.58 0.88
N HIS A 272 2.16 -8.55 -0.32
CA HIS A 272 1.65 -7.73 -1.42
C HIS A 272 0.26 -8.19 -1.89
N GLY A 273 -0.03 -9.49 -1.79
CA GLY A 273 -1.37 -10.04 -2.02
C GLY A 273 -2.43 -9.39 -1.11
N SER A 274 -2.11 -9.14 0.18
CA SER A 274 -3.00 -8.43 1.09
C SER A 274 -3.17 -6.94 0.72
N LEU A 275 -2.12 -6.29 0.20
CA LEU A 275 -2.23 -4.92 -0.35
C LEU A 275 -3.13 -4.89 -1.59
N SER A 276 -3.06 -5.92 -2.43
CA SER A 276 -3.95 -6.08 -3.58
C SER A 276 -5.41 -6.28 -3.17
N SER A 277 -5.68 -7.01 -2.07
CA SER A 277 -7.02 -7.13 -1.48
C SER A 277 -7.57 -5.77 -1.09
N LEU A 278 -6.80 -4.98 -0.32
CA LEU A 278 -7.18 -3.61 0.03
C LEU A 278 -7.50 -2.76 -1.21
N ALA A 279 -6.70 -2.89 -2.28
CA ALA A 279 -6.97 -2.16 -3.52
C ALA A 279 -8.29 -2.59 -4.19
N THR A 280 -8.73 -3.87 -4.08
CA THR A 280 -10.02 -4.30 -4.62
C THR A 280 -11.19 -3.69 -3.87
N ASP A 281 -11.11 -3.60 -2.55
CA ASP A 281 -12.17 -2.99 -1.73
C ASP A 281 -12.21 -1.46 -1.88
N LEU A 282 -11.08 -0.79 -1.94
CA LEU A 282 -11.01 0.65 -2.24
C LEU A 282 -11.58 0.97 -3.63
N MET A 283 -11.33 0.12 -4.64
CA MET A 283 -11.91 0.24 -5.97
C MET A 283 -13.44 0.19 -5.92
N LYS A 284 -13.98 -0.78 -5.19
CA LYS A 284 -15.44 -0.93 -5.01
C LYS A 284 -16.04 0.27 -4.29
N ILE A 285 -15.44 0.71 -3.19
CA ILE A 285 -15.92 1.85 -2.40
C ILE A 285 -15.91 3.13 -3.25
N ALA A 286 -14.81 3.42 -3.94
CA ALA A 286 -14.70 4.59 -4.80
C ALA A 286 -15.74 4.58 -5.93
N ASN A 287 -16.02 3.42 -6.53
CA ASN A 287 -17.04 3.30 -7.57
C ASN A 287 -18.47 3.47 -7.01
N ASP A 288 -18.78 2.93 -5.84
CA ASP A 288 -20.09 3.16 -5.21
C ASP A 288 -20.32 4.65 -4.95
N ILE A 289 -19.35 5.34 -4.39
CA ILE A 289 -19.42 6.79 -4.14
C ILE A 289 -19.62 7.56 -5.46
N ARG A 290 -18.92 7.19 -6.53
CA ARG A 290 -19.11 7.78 -7.87
C ARG A 290 -20.54 7.58 -8.38
N TRP A 291 -21.11 6.38 -8.26
CA TRP A 291 -22.47 6.10 -8.66
C TRP A 291 -23.47 6.91 -7.84
N LEU A 292 -23.35 6.89 -6.51
CA LEU A 292 -24.27 7.60 -5.63
C LEU A 292 -24.24 9.11 -5.85
N SER A 293 -23.09 9.71 -6.21
CA SER A 293 -22.93 11.13 -6.49
C SER A 293 -23.22 11.53 -7.94
N SER A 294 -23.53 10.57 -8.82
CA SER A 294 -23.69 10.84 -10.25
C SER A 294 -24.87 11.78 -10.52
N GLY A 295 -24.71 12.65 -11.51
CA GLY A 295 -25.73 13.61 -11.92
C GLY A 295 -25.20 15.04 -12.03
N PRO A 296 -25.76 16.02 -11.27
CA PRO A 296 -26.68 15.93 -10.12
C PRO A 296 -28.17 15.69 -10.45
N ARG A 297 -28.63 15.99 -11.68
CA ARG A 297 -30.06 15.89 -12.04
C ARG A 297 -30.42 14.65 -12.87
N CYS A 298 -29.50 14.17 -13.69
CA CYS A 298 -29.70 13.07 -14.64
C CYS A 298 -29.03 11.75 -14.20
N GLY A 299 -28.55 11.65 -12.97
CA GLY A 299 -27.98 10.46 -12.37
C GLY A 299 -28.67 10.10 -11.07
N LEU A 300 -27.99 9.31 -10.20
CA LEU A 300 -28.56 8.89 -8.92
C LEU A 300 -28.72 10.06 -7.95
N GLY A 301 -27.70 10.89 -7.80
CA GLY A 301 -27.74 12.11 -7.01
C GLY A 301 -28.09 11.92 -5.53
N GLU A 302 -27.80 10.75 -4.96
CA GLU A 302 -28.18 10.40 -3.58
C GLU A 302 -27.21 10.97 -2.53
N ILE A 303 -26.00 11.33 -2.96
CA ILE A 303 -25.02 12.00 -2.08
C ILE A 303 -24.40 13.21 -2.78
N PHE A 304 -23.93 14.15 -2.00
CA PHE A 304 -23.05 15.23 -2.43
C PHE A 304 -21.62 14.90 -1.99
N ILE A 305 -20.66 15.19 -2.85
CA ILE A 305 -19.22 15.10 -2.60
C ILE A 305 -18.60 16.50 -2.64
N PRO A 306 -17.43 16.74 -2.03
CA PRO A 306 -16.74 18.02 -2.11
C PRO A 306 -16.43 18.44 -3.55
N GLU A 307 -16.56 19.75 -3.80
CA GLU A 307 -16.16 20.40 -5.05
C GLU A 307 -14.72 20.87 -4.90
N ASN A 308 -13.75 20.08 -5.41
CA ASN A 308 -12.33 20.37 -5.20
C ASN A 308 -11.73 21.23 -6.31
N GLU A 309 -12.19 21.04 -7.55
CA GLU A 309 -11.70 21.77 -8.74
C GLU A 309 -12.76 21.87 -9.84
N PRO A 310 -12.63 22.82 -10.78
CA PRO A 310 -13.50 22.89 -11.95
C PRO A 310 -13.42 21.61 -12.79
N GLY A 311 -14.56 20.97 -13.06
CA GLY A 311 -14.63 19.65 -13.71
C GLY A 311 -14.61 19.68 -15.24
N SER A 312 -14.62 20.87 -15.89
CA SER A 312 -14.67 20.96 -17.36
C SER A 312 -14.19 22.31 -17.86
N SER A 313 -13.46 22.31 -18.97
CA SER A 313 -13.02 23.54 -19.66
C SER A 313 -14.13 24.20 -20.50
N ILE A 314 -15.21 23.47 -20.81
CA ILE A 314 -16.29 23.95 -21.70
C ILE A 314 -17.68 23.86 -21.09
N MET A 315 -17.85 23.24 -19.94
CA MET A 315 -19.14 23.10 -19.22
C MET A 315 -19.03 23.79 -17.85
N PRO A 316 -19.34 25.07 -17.74
CA PRO A 316 -19.23 25.82 -16.50
C PRO A 316 -20.09 25.21 -15.38
N GLY A 317 -19.53 25.08 -14.17
CA GLY A 317 -20.21 24.53 -13.01
C GLY A 317 -20.29 23.00 -12.96
N LYS A 318 -19.64 22.28 -13.90
CA LYS A 318 -19.51 20.82 -13.83
C LYS A 318 -18.47 20.44 -12.76
N VAL A 319 -18.85 19.53 -11.86
CA VAL A 319 -17.97 18.93 -10.84
C VAL A 319 -17.83 17.45 -11.13
N ASN A 320 -16.61 16.93 -11.08
CA ASN A 320 -16.31 15.52 -11.28
C ASN A 320 -15.90 14.85 -9.96
N PRO A 321 -16.11 13.53 -9.81
CA PRO A 321 -15.69 12.77 -8.63
C PRO A 321 -14.20 12.43 -8.71
N THR A 322 -13.33 13.43 -8.86
CA THR A 322 -11.91 13.30 -9.18
C THR A 322 -11.11 12.49 -8.15
N GLN A 323 -11.46 12.60 -6.88
CA GLN A 323 -10.83 11.79 -5.82
C GLN A 323 -11.15 10.29 -5.96
N CYS A 324 -12.38 9.96 -6.35
CA CYS A 324 -12.74 8.58 -6.66
C CYS A 324 -12.01 8.08 -7.92
N GLU A 325 -11.86 8.93 -8.95
CA GLU A 325 -11.12 8.59 -10.16
C GLU A 325 -9.65 8.32 -9.86
N SER A 326 -9.02 9.20 -9.07
CA SER A 326 -7.64 9.01 -8.60
C SER A 326 -7.48 7.71 -7.82
N MET A 327 -8.35 7.44 -6.86
CA MET A 327 -8.33 6.19 -6.07
C MET A 327 -8.46 4.96 -6.97
N THR A 328 -9.35 4.97 -7.97
CA THR A 328 -9.49 3.82 -8.88
C THR A 328 -8.23 3.61 -9.74
N MET A 329 -7.54 4.68 -10.16
CA MET A 329 -6.24 4.55 -10.87
C MET A 329 -5.14 3.99 -9.95
N VAL A 330 -5.07 4.44 -8.69
CA VAL A 330 -4.17 3.86 -7.67
C VAL A 330 -4.42 2.36 -7.52
N CYS A 331 -5.68 1.95 -7.39
CA CYS A 331 -6.03 0.53 -7.27
C CYS A 331 -5.60 -0.29 -8.49
N VAL A 332 -5.79 0.22 -9.71
CA VAL A 332 -5.32 -0.43 -10.96
C VAL A 332 -3.81 -0.63 -10.91
N GLN A 333 -3.04 0.39 -10.51
CA GLN A 333 -1.59 0.30 -10.43
C GLN A 333 -1.15 -0.73 -9.38
N VAL A 334 -1.76 -0.76 -8.20
CA VAL A 334 -1.42 -1.71 -7.13
C VAL A 334 -1.71 -3.16 -7.56
N MET A 335 -2.86 -3.42 -8.20
CA MET A 335 -3.18 -4.74 -8.74
C MET A 335 -2.19 -5.17 -9.84
N SER A 336 -1.76 -4.23 -10.68
CA SER A 336 -0.73 -4.48 -11.72
C SER A 336 0.63 -4.78 -11.08
N ASN A 337 1.01 -4.05 -10.05
CA ASN A 337 2.24 -4.28 -9.27
C ASN A 337 2.21 -5.66 -8.60
N ASN A 338 1.03 -6.15 -8.17
CA ASN A 338 0.90 -7.50 -7.61
C ASN A 338 1.31 -8.58 -8.62
N VAL A 339 0.96 -8.40 -9.88
CA VAL A 339 1.42 -9.32 -10.95
C VAL A 339 2.93 -9.27 -11.09
N ALA A 340 3.53 -8.08 -11.11
CA ALA A 340 4.98 -7.91 -11.21
C ALA A 340 5.72 -8.54 -10.01
N VAL A 341 5.22 -8.33 -8.78
CA VAL A 341 5.78 -8.90 -7.54
C VAL A 341 5.71 -10.43 -7.58
N ASN A 342 4.55 -11.00 -7.96
CA ASN A 342 4.38 -12.45 -8.04
C ASN A 342 5.28 -13.08 -9.11
N MET A 343 5.38 -12.47 -10.29
CA MET A 343 6.26 -12.94 -11.36
C MET A 343 7.73 -12.88 -10.93
N ALA A 344 8.17 -11.78 -10.34
CA ALA A 344 9.54 -11.63 -9.83
C ALA A 344 9.85 -12.62 -8.69
N SER A 345 8.88 -12.87 -7.80
CA SER A 345 8.99 -13.85 -6.71
C SER A 345 9.11 -15.28 -7.22
N SER A 346 8.44 -15.63 -8.34
CA SER A 346 8.48 -16.97 -8.95
C SER A 346 9.81 -17.28 -9.64
N GLN A 347 10.68 -16.29 -9.79
CA GLN A 347 11.99 -16.45 -10.39
C GLN A 347 13.03 -16.80 -9.32
N GLY A 348 14.20 -17.14 -9.77
CA GLY A 348 15.32 -17.57 -8.95
C GLY A 348 15.80 -18.93 -9.37
N ASN A 349 17.12 -19.08 -9.41
CA ASN A 349 17.75 -20.31 -9.82
C ASN A 349 18.74 -20.72 -8.72
N PHE A 350 18.63 -21.96 -8.28
CA PHE A 350 19.45 -22.51 -7.20
C PHE A 350 19.40 -21.62 -5.93
N GLU A 351 20.49 -20.99 -5.53
CA GLU A 351 20.67 -20.37 -4.23
C GLU A 351 20.33 -18.87 -4.19
N LEU A 352 19.84 -18.27 -5.32
CA LEU A 352 19.54 -16.83 -5.32
C LEU A 352 18.39 -16.44 -6.26
N ASN A 353 17.51 -15.57 -5.77
CA ASN A 353 16.60 -14.80 -6.62
C ASN A 353 17.33 -13.54 -7.14
N VAL A 354 17.28 -13.32 -8.44
CA VAL A 354 17.92 -12.16 -9.10
C VAL A 354 16.92 -11.20 -9.76
N PHE A 355 15.72 -11.07 -9.18
CA PHE A 355 14.67 -10.13 -9.58
C PHE A 355 14.32 -9.16 -8.44
N MET A 356 15.18 -9.05 -7.43
CA MET A 356 14.92 -8.33 -6.20
C MET A 356 14.68 -6.82 -6.37
N PRO A 357 15.46 -6.07 -7.19
CA PRO A 357 15.23 -4.63 -7.35
C PRO A 357 13.85 -4.30 -7.93
N VAL A 358 13.41 -4.99 -8.97
CA VAL A 358 12.09 -4.76 -9.56
C VAL A 358 10.96 -5.19 -8.63
N LEU A 359 11.16 -6.25 -7.84
CA LEU A 359 10.19 -6.71 -6.86
C LEU A 359 9.94 -5.64 -5.80
N ILE A 360 11.00 -5.17 -5.15
CA ILE A 360 10.86 -4.19 -4.06
C ILE A 360 10.41 -2.82 -4.55
N HIS A 361 10.79 -2.41 -5.76
CA HIS A 361 10.30 -1.18 -6.38
C HIS A 361 8.77 -1.18 -6.51
N ASN A 362 8.20 -2.24 -7.10
CA ASN A 362 6.75 -2.37 -7.26
C ASN A 362 6.03 -2.51 -5.91
N PHE A 363 6.64 -3.24 -4.96
CA PHE A 363 6.09 -3.39 -3.62
C PHE A 363 5.95 -2.04 -2.91
N LEU A 364 7.04 -1.27 -2.81
CA LEU A 364 7.06 0.02 -2.12
C LEU A 364 6.25 1.09 -2.86
N GLN A 365 6.19 1.03 -4.20
CA GLN A 365 5.30 1.89 -4.96
C GLN A 365 3.84 1.67 -4.54
N SER A 366 3.42 0.40 -4.38
CA SER A 366 2.06 0.08 -3.93
C SER A 366 1.77 0.60 -2.53
N VAL A 367 2.70 0.43 -1.58
CA VAL A 367 2.56 0.95 -0.21
C VAL A 367 2.37 2.47 -0.23
N ARG A 368 3.20 3.18 -0.97
CA ARG A 368 3.17 4.64 -1.07
C ARG A 368 1.88 5.14 -1.71
N LEU A 369 1.51 4.57 -2.86
CA LEU A 369 0.29 4.96 -3.58
C LEU A 369 -0.98 4.71 -2.76
N LEU A 370 -1.05 3.59 -2.03
CA LEU A 370 -2.19 3.31 -1.14
C LEU A 370 -2.23 4.30 0.03
N SER A 371 -1.10 4.57 0.69
CA SER A 371 -1.03 5.50 1.81
C SER A 371 -1.47 6.91 1.41
N ASP A 372 -0.82 7.48 0.39
CA ASP A 372 -1.09 8.82 -0.10
C ASP A 372 -2.51 8.93 -0.69
N GLY A 373 -2.94 7.90 -1.42
CA GLY A 373 -4.27 7.83 -2.02
C GLY A 373 -5.39 7.80 -0.98
N MET A 374 -5.24 6.98 0.07
CA MET A 374 -6.21 6.90 1.17
C MET A 374 -6.30 8.22 1.94
N ASP A 375 -5.18 8.89 2.22
CA ASP A 375 -5.18 10.19 2.90
C ASP A 375 -5.85 11.26 2.04
N SER A 376 -5.53 11.34 0.75
CA SER A 376 -6.17 12.27 -0.18
C SER A 376 -7.67 12.01 -0.29
N PHE A 377 -8.08 10.75 -0.47
CA PHE A 377 -9.48 10.33 -0.59
C PHE A 377 -10.27 10.63 0.69
N ARG A 378 -9.67 10.36 1.87
CA ARG A 378 -10.26 10.69 3.16
C ARG A 378 -10.54 12.18 3.29
N VAL A 379 -9.52 13.02 3.08
CA VAL A 379 -9.58 14.45 3.33
C VAL A 379 -10.46 15.16 2.30
N HIS A 380 -10.30 14.82 1.02
CA HIS A 380 -10.91 15.55 -0.08
C HIS A 380 -12.18 14.90 -0.64
N CYS A 381 -12.61 13.75 -0.10
CA CYS A 381 -13.85 13.11 -0.49
C CYS A 381 -14.67 12.67 0.73
N VAL A 382 -14.22 11.64 1.47
CA VAL A 382 -15.01 10.93 2.48
C VAL A 382 -15.50 11.87 3.59
N CYS A 383 -14.62 12.71 4.14
CA CYS A 383 -14.97 13.68 5.20
C CYS A 383 -15.98 14.75 4.78
N GLY A 384 -16.22 14.91 3.49
CA GLY A 384 -17.17 15.91 2.97
C GLY A 384 -18.44 15.33 2.34
N ILE A 385 -18.63 14.00 2.38
CA ILE A 385 -19.85 13.36 1.88
C ILE A 385 -21.05 13.79 2.70
N LYS A 386 -22.14 14.16 2.01
CA LYS A 386 -23.44 14.51 2.61
C LYS A 386 -24.56 13.75 1.91
N ALA A 387 -25.47 13.19 2.68
CA ALA A 387 -26.66 12.53 2.12
C ALA A 387 -27.61 13.59 1.49
N ASN A 388 -28.05 13.32 0.28
CA ASN A 388 -29.18 14.01 -0.33
C ASN A 388 -30.48 13.33 0.12
N ARG A 389 -30.91 13.67 1.34
CA ARG A 389 -32.07 13.03 2.00
C ARG A 389 -33.33 13.09 1.13
N GLN A 390 -33.55 14.22 0.44
CA GLN A 390 -34.71 14.37 -0.43
C GLN A 390 -34.64 13.37 -1.59
N LYS A 391 -33.51 13.27 -2.28
CA LYS A 391 -33.35 12.35 -3.39
C LYS A 391 -33.39 10.88 -2.98
N MET A 392 -32.81 10.54 -1.84
CA MET A 392 -32.92 9.19 -1.26
C MET A 392 -34.38 8.83 -0.95
N HIS A 393 -35.14 9.75 -0.35
CA HIS A 393 -36.55 9.56 -0.06
C HIS A 393 -37.40 9.41 -1.33
N GLU A 394 -37.20 10.28 -2.34
CA GLU A 394 -37.87 10.21 -3.63
C GLU A 394 -37.61 8.86 -4.33
N ASN A 395 -36.34 8.45 -4.43
CA ASN A 395 -35.97 7.19 -5.05
C ASN A 395 -36.55 5.99 -4.29
N LEU A 396 -36.51 6.01 -2.95
CA LEU A 396 -37.10 4.96 -2.13
C LEU A 396 -38.60 4.79 -2.43
N HIS A 397 -39.40 5.87 -2.37
CA HIS A 397 -40.84 5.81 -2.54
C HIS A 397 -41.29 5.54 -4.00
N ASN A 398 -40.42 5.79 -4.97
CA ASN A 398 -40.65 5.43 -6.37
C ASN A 398 -40.26 3.97 -6.70
N SER A 399 -39.58 3.27 -5.79
CA SER A 399 -39.13 1.89 -6.05
C SER A 399 -40.31 0.93 -6.05
N LEU A 400 -40.45 0.17 -7.13
CA LEU A 400 -41.44 -0.88 -7.23
C LEU A 400 -41.12 -2.08 -6.32
N MET A 401 -39.89 -2.18 -5.84
CA MET A 401 -39.46 -3.26 -4.94
C MET A 401 -40.01 -3.11 -3.52
N LEU A 402 -40.56 -1.93 -3.19
CA LEU A 402 -41.37 -1.75 -1.98
C LEU A 402 -42.65 -2.61 -1.95
N VAL A 403 -43.05 -3.21 -3.06
CA VAL A 403 -44.11 -4.23 -3.09
C VAL A 403 -43.83 -5.39 -2.13
N THR A 404 -42.56 -5.58 -1.77
CA THR A 404 -42.14 -6.57 -0.77
C THR A 404 -42.78 -6.35 0.60
N ALA A 405 -43.09 -5.10 0.97
CA ALA A 405 -43.78 -4.76 2.22
C ALA A 405 -45.22 -5.36 2.30
N ILE A 406 -45.91 -5.38 1.19
CA ILE A 406 -47.29 -5.92 1.11
C ILE A 406 -47.35 -7.40 0.74
N SER A 407 -46.26 -7.99 0.25
CA SER A 407 -46.19 -9.39 -0.17
C SER A 407 -46.64 -10.41 0.90
N PRO A 408 -46.30 -10.24 2.22
CA PRO A 408 -46.79 -11.15 3.26
C PRO A 408 -48.32 -11.18 3.43
N TYR A 409 -48.99 -10.11 3.00
CA TYR A 409 -50.45 -9.95 3.18
C TYR A 409 -51.26 -10.42 1.97
N ILE A 410 -50.73 -10.23 0.75
CA ILE A 410 -51.46 -10.55 -0.49
C ILE A 410 -50.86 -11.73 -1.27
N GLY A 411 -49.73 -12.25 -0.82
CA GLY A 411 -48.99 -13.31 -1.47
C GLY A 411 -48.09 -12.84 -2.62
N TYR A 412 -47.06 -13.63 -2.91
CA TYR A 412 -46.01 -13.29 -3.89
C TYR A 412 -46.55 -13.03 -5.30
N GLU A 413 -47.47 -13.89 -5.80
CA GLU A 413 -48.03 -13.75 -7.15
C GLU A 413 -48.86 -12.45 -7.30
N SER A 414 -49.63 -12.13 -6.27
CA SER A 414 -50.44 -10.90 -6.26
C SER A 414 -49.51 -9.65 -6.17
N ALA A 415 -48.51 -9.69 -5.34
CA ALA A 415 -47.49 -8.63 -5.25
C ALA A 415 -46.79 -8.42 -6.60
N ALA A 416 -46.43 -9.49 -7.31
CA ALA A 416 -45.87 -9.42 -8.65
C ALA A 416 -46.84 -8.76 -9.67
N LYS A 417 -48.15 -9.01 -9.58
CA LYS A 417 -49.15 -8.34 -10.42
C LYS A 417 -49.26 -6.87 -10.10
N VAL A 418 -49.19 -6.47 -8.83
CA VAL A 418 -49.18 -5.06 -8.38
C VAL A 418 -47.99 -4.34 -8.98
N ALA A 419 -46.75 -4.87 -8.80
CA ALA A 419 -45.54 -4.24 -9.33
C ALA A 419 -45.57 -4.11 -10.87
N LYS A 420 -46.01 -5.17 -11.58
CA LYS A 420 -46.13 -5.14 -13.05
C LYS A 420 -47.15 -4.10 -13.53
N LEU A 421 -48.30 -4.02 -12.86
CA LEU A 421 -49.33 -3.03 -13.21
C LEU A 421 -48.83 -1.61 -12.94
N ALA A 422 -48.23 -1.36 -11.77
CA ALA A 422 -47.65 -0.07 -11.41
C ALA A 422 -46.62 0.37 -12.43
N HIS A 423 -45.70 -0.51 -12.86
CA HIS A 423 -44.73 -0.23 -13.89
C HIS A 423 -45.37 0.06 -15.25
N LYS A 424 -46.30 -0.76 -15.71
CA LYS A 424 -46.94 -0.67 -17.03
C LYS A 424 -47.71 0.64 -17.19
N GLU A 425 -48.44 1.05 -16.14
CA GLU A 425 -49.32 2.19 -16.17
C GLU A 425 -48.68 3.47 -15.57
N ASN A 426 -47.43 3.37 -15.09
CA ASN A 426 -46.72 4.43 -14.41
C ASN A 426 -47.51 5.06 -13.25
N ILE A 427 -48.08 4.22 -12.40
CA ILE A 427 -48.83 4.54 -11.21
C ILE A 427 -48.12 4.02 -9.94
N SER A 428 -48.54 4.49 -8.77
CA SER A 428 -47.98 4.04 -7.50
C SER A 428 -48.36 2.58 -7.19
N LEU A 429 -47.62 1.90 -6.34
CA LEU A 429 -47.94 0.58 -5.81
C LEU A 429 -49.31 0.57 -5.10
N LYS A 430 -49.66 1.69 -4.41
CA LYS A 430 -50.96 1.85 -3.75
C LYS A 430 -52.09 1.86 -4.77
N GLU A 431 -52.01 2.69 -5.80
CA GLU A 431 -53.01 2.76 -6.85
C GLU A 431 -53.14 1.43 -7.58
N ALA A 432 -52.05 0.75 -7.84
CA ALA A 432 -52.07 -0.57 -8.49
C ALA A 432 -52.75 -1.64 -7.59
N ALA A 433 -52.45 -1.64 -6.29
CA ALA A 433 -53.06 -2.60 -5.36
C ALA A 433 -54.57 -2.38 -5.19
N LEU A 434 -55.03 -1.11 -5.12
CA LEU A 434 -56.43 -0.76 -5.08
C LEU A 434 -57.14 -1.12 -6.40
N LYS A 435 -56.53 -0.81 -7.56
CA LYS A 435 -57.10 -1.15 -8.89
C LYS A 435 -57.27 -2.65 -9.14
N LEU A 436 -56.43 -3.48 -8.53
CA LEU A 436 -56.53 -4.94 -8.59
C LEU A 436 -57.44 -5.53 -7.50
N ASP A 437 -58.06 -4.70 -6.67
CA ASP A 437 -58.91 -5.08 -5.54
C ASP A 437 -58.22 -6.07 -4.57
N LEU A 438 -56.91 -5.88 -4.35
CA LEU A 438 -56.11 -6.75 -3.50
C LEU A 438 -55.97 -6.24 -2.07
N MET A 439 -56.14 -4.94 -1.84
CA MET A 439 -56.10 -4.29 -0.53
C MET A 439 -57.01 -3.07 -0.50
N THR A 440 -57.49 -2.71 0.69
CA THR A 440 -58.08 -1.38 0.92
C THR A 440 -57.02 -0.35 1.17
N GLU A 441 -57.35 0.93 1.00
CA GLU A 441 -56.40 2.04 1.26
C GLU A 441 -55.89 2.00 2.70
N GLU A 442 -56.76 1.80 3.68
CA GLU A 442 -56.44 1.70 5.10
C GLU A 442 -55.48 0.54 5.40
N ALA A 443 -55.74 -0.62 4.78
CA ALA A 443 -54.91 -1.79 4.95
C ALA A 443 -53.53 -1.58 4.33
N PHE A 444 -53.45 -0.94 3.16
CA PHE A 444 -52.17 -0.58 2.51
C PHE A 444 -51.35 0.37 3.41
N ASP A 445 -51.93 1.50 3.82
CA ASP A 445 -51.24 2.51 4.61
C ASP A 445 -50.79 1.98 5.99
N LYS A 446 -51.46 1.00 6.53
CA LYS A 446 -51.06 0.36 7.75
C LYS A 446 -49.80 -0.48 7.66
N VAL A 447 -49.56 -1.12 6.51
CA VAL A 447 -48.46 -2.09 6.33
C VAL A 447 -47.34 -1.59 5.45
N PHE A 448 -47.58 -0.54 4.66
CA PHE A 448 -46.59 0.02 3.75
C PHE A 448 -45.75 1.09 4.48
N LYS A 449 -44.67 0.61 5.13
CA LYS A 449 -43.76 1.45 5.92
C LYS A 449 -42.30 1.14 5.53
N PRO A 450 -41.80 1.75 4.44
CA PRO A 450 -40.45 1.50 3.94
C PRO A 450 -39.37 1.69 5.01
N GLU A 451 -39.55 2.64 5.92
CA GLU A 451 -38.60 2.96 6.99
C GLU A 451 -38.48 1.87 8.06
N GLU A 452 -39.49 0.99 8.19
CA GLU A 452 -39.49 -0.14 9.12
C GLU A 452 -38.95 -1.44 8.48
N MET A 453 -38.50 -1.39 7.20
CA MET A 453 -37.99 -2.57 6.46
C MET A 453 -36.47 -2.78 6.58
N VAL A 454 -35.78 -1.96 7.37
CA VAL A 454 -34.32 -1.97 7.56
C VAL A 454 -33.91 -2.41 8.96
#